data_45ba04d2fdf4ee7288063ca755d48d80
#
_entry.id   45ba04d2fdf4ee7288063ca755d48d80
#
_cell.length_a   1.000
_cell.length_b   1.000
_cell.length_c   1.000
_cell.angle_alpha   90.00
_cell.angle_beta   90.00
_cell.angle_gamma   90.00
#
_symmetry.space_group_name_H-M   'P 1'
#
loop_
_entity.id
_entity.type
_entity.pdbx_description
1 polymer ?
#
loop_
_entity_poly.entity_id
_entity_poly.type
_entity_poly.pdbx_seq_one_letter_code
_entity_poly.pdbx_strand_id
1 'polypeptide(L)'
;MRKPLLYSSLILWTLSACNKAIPHSDDLLFDVGLLGEWEISSRTVNGAPDPTVDCCEYLELRGDSVLEDLSGMWFYDDGDTVQTEGTFTVDTLEGDIQFYYQNSSFTRNYVVVSYDVIYLEHHVGSTYFEEIWRPE
;
A
#
# COMPACT_ATOMS: atom_id res chain seq x y z
N MET A 1 -9.38 -76.21 -5.51
CA MET A 1 -9.59 -75.09 -4.60
C MET A 1 -8.67 -73.91 -4.97
N ARG A 2 -9.18 -72.91 -5.66
CA ARG A 2 -8.41 -71.73 -6.07
C ARG A 2 -8.80 -70.58 -5.13
N LYS A 3 -7.84 -70.06 -4.35
CA LYS A 3 -8.02 -68.87 -3.50
C LYS A 3 -7.90 -67.59 -4.36
N PRO A 4 -8.83 -66.65 -4.28
CA PRO A 4 -8.63 -65.37 -4.93
C PRO A 4 -7.75 -64.45 -4.05
N LEU A 5 -6.70 -63.90 -4.70
CA LEU A 5 -5.85 -62.84 -4.17
C LEU A 5 -6.64 -61.52 -4.20
N LEU A 6 -6.95 -61.04 -3.02
CA LEU A 6 -7.47 -59.70 -2.82
C LEU A 6 -6.33 -58.68 -3.00
N TYR A 7 -6.31 -58.00 -4.12
CA TYR A 7 -5.49 -56.80 -4.30
C TYR A 7 -6.13 -55.63 -3.58
N SER A 8 -5.58 -55.31 -2.41
CA SER A 8 -5.93 -54.12 -1.67
C SER A 8 -5.19 -52.94 -2.33
N SER A 9 -5.90 -52.21 -3.17
CA SER A 9 -5.39 -51.00 -3.81
C SER A 9 -5.38 -49.87 -2.79
N LEU A 10 -4.21 -49.62 -2.21
CA LEU A 10 -3.97 -48.49 -1.29
C LEU A 10 -3.85 -47.20 -2.15
N ILE A 11 -4.97 -46.49 -2.30
CA ILE A 11 -4.98 -45.19 -2.94
C ILE A 11 -4.36 -44.18 -1.96
N LEU A 12 -3.09 -43.88 -2.20
CA LEU A 12 -2.35 -42.84 -1.50
C LEU A 12 -2.87 -41.50 -2.00
N TRP A 13 -3.77 -40.88 -1.25
CA TRP A 13 -4.17 -39.50 -1.46
C TRP A 13 -3.01 -38.58 -1.03
N THR A 14 -2.18 -38.17 -1.98
CA THR A 14 -1.26 -37.07 -1.75
C THR A 14 -2.08 -35.79 -1.69
N LEU A 15 -2.36 -35.35 -0.47
CA LEU A 15 -2.82 -33.99 -0.22
C LEU A 15 -1.68 -33.04 -0.60
N SER A 16 -1.69 -32.58 -1.84
CA SER A 16 -0.92 -31.40 -2.23
C SER A 16 -1.53 -30.22 -1.50
N ALA A 17 -1.09 -30.00 -0.26
CA ALA A 17 -1.26 -28.72 0.39
C ALA A 17 -0.53 -27.70 -0.47
N CYS A 18 -1.26 -26.94 -1.30
CA CYS A 18 -0.77 -25.69 -1.83
C CYS A 18 -0.51 -24.78 -0.64
N ASN A 19 0.63 -24.89 -0.02
CA ASN A 19 1.22 -23.83 0.74
C ASN A 19 1.52 -22.75 -0.29
N LYS A 20 0.56 -21.84 -0.53
CA LYS A 20 0.89 -20.51 -1.00
C LYS A 20 1.80 -19.94 0.08
N ALA A 21 3.10 -20.09 -0.10
CA ALA A 21 4.06 -19.33 0.63
C ALA A 21 3.66 -17.87 0.35
N ILE A 22 3.16 -17.20 1.36
CA ILE A 22 3.07 -15.75 1.36
C ILE A 22 4.48 -15.31 1.04
N PRO A 23 4.73 -14.62 -0.09
CA PRO A 23 6.06 -14.14 -0.37
C PRO A 23 6.44 -13.30 0.85
N HIS A 24 7.40 -13.76 1.62
CA HIS A 24 8.09 -12.93 2.58
C HIS A 24 8.78 -11.89 1.72
N SER A 25 8.16 -10.74 1.59
CA SER A 25 8.80 -9.58 1.00
C SER A 25 9.87 -9.16 1.99
N ASP A 26 11.13 -9.36 1.63
CA ASP A 26 12.25 -8.77 2.37
C ASP A 26 12.30 -7.24 2.20
N ASP A 27 11.28 -6.67 1.59
CA ASP A 27 11.11 -5.25 1.37
C ASP A 27 10.72 -4.57 2.70
N LEU A 28 11.58 -3.71 3.21
CA LEU A 28 11.34 -2.95 4.43
C LEU A 28 10.08 -2.07 4.35
N LEU A 29 9.74 -1.59 3.15
CA LEU A 29 8.51 -0.82 2.94
C LEU A 29 7.25 -1.64 3.16
N PHE A 30 7.30 -2.94 2.89
CA PHE A 30 6.17 -3.83 3.16
C PHE A 30 5.85 -3.89 4.66
N ASP A 31 6.87 -3.95 5.50
CA ASP A 31 6.72 -4.00 6.95
C ASP A 31 6.17 -2.69 7.52
N VAL A 32 6.40 -1.57 6.84
CA VAL A 32 5.82 -0.26 7.20
C VAL A 32 4.31 -0.20 6.92
N GLY A 33 3.81 -1.05 6.02
CA GLY A 33 2.38 -1.12 5.70
C GLY A 33 1.86 -0.01 4.80
N LEU A 34 2.76 0.65 4.07
CA LEU A 34 2.42 1.74 3.14
C LEU A 34 2.22 1.29 1.71
N LEU A 35 2.81 0.15 1.32
CA LEU A 35 2.72 -0.33 -0.07
C LEU A 35 1.30 -0.75 -0.43
N GLY A 36 0.83 -0.31 -1.58
CA GLY A 36 -0.48 -0.67 -2.12
C GLY A 36 -1.11 0.41 -2.96
N GLU A 37 -2.32 0.12 -3.39
CA GLU A 37 -3.22 1.04 -4.08
C GLU A 37 -4.23 1.57 -3.06
N TRP A 38 -4.32 2.89 -2.95
CA TRP A 38 -5.10 3.60 -1.96
C TRP A 38 -6.07 4.55 -2.63
N GLU A 39 -7.32 4.53 -2.22
CA GLU A 39 -8.34 5.49 -2.62
C GLU A 39 -8.62 6.47 -1.48
N ILE A 40 -8.77 7.75 -1.81
CA ILE A 40 -9.12 8.73 -0.80
C ILE A 40 -10.53 8.49 -0.27
N SER A 41 -10.64 8.41 1.04
CA SER A 41 -11.93 8.21 1.72
C SER A 41 -12.50 9.53 2.24
N SER A 42 -11.63 10.41 2.71
CA SER A 42 -12.03 11.74 3.15
C SER A 42 -10.82 12.67 3.23
N ARG A 43 -11.10 13.97 3.10
CA ARG A 43 -10.14 15.05 3.35
C ARG A 43 -10.78 16.11 4.22
N THR A 44 -10.01 16.66 5.17
CA THR A 44 -10.38 17.90 5.85
C THR A 44 -9.37 18.98 5.52
N VAL A 45 -9.85 20.22 5.51
CA VAL A 45 -9.05 21.41 5.28
C VAL A 45 -9.26 22.34 6.48
N ASN A 46 -8.20 22.57 7.26
CA ASN A 46 -8.27 23.30 8.54
C ASN A 46 -9.38 22.78 9.48
N GLY A 47 -9.56 21.44 9.51
CA GLY A 47 -10.54 20.75 10.34
C GLY A 47 -11.98 20.75 9.81
N ALA A 48 -12.24 21.36 8.63
CA ALA A 48 -13.54 21.29 8.00
C ALA A 48 -13.54 20.26 6.86
N PRO A 49 -14.61 19.46 6.67
CA PRO A 49 -14.67 18.53 5.54
C PRO A 49 -14.50 19.25 4.20
N ASP A 50 -13.69 18.65 3.32
CA ASP A 50 -13.55 19.12 1.95
C ASP A 50 -14.65 18.51 1.08
N PRO A 51 -15.62 19.32 0.60
CA PRO A 51 -16.73 18.81 -0.21
C PRO A 51 -16.31 18.43 -1.64
N THR A 52 -15.08 18.71 -2.03
CA THR A 52 -14.58 18.39 -3.38
C THR A 52 -14.04 16.96 -3.49
N VAL A 53 -13.87 16.28 -2.35
CA VAL A 53 -13.51 14.86 -2.33
C VAL A 53 -14.78 14.03 -2.52
N ASP A 54 -15.08 13.70 -3.75
CA ASP A 54 -16.25 12.87 -4.05
C ASP A 54 -15.91 11.38 -4.19
N CYS A 55 -14.96 11.05 -4.95
CA CYS A 55 -14.38 9.73 -5.16
C CYS A 55 -13.21 9.89 -6.11
N CYS A 56 -12.49 8.82 -6.27
CA CYS A 56 -11.68 8.60 -7.45
C CYS A 56 -10.34 9.36 -7.46
N GLU A 57 -9.86 9.83 -6.33
CA GLU A 57 -8.45 10.15 -6.16
C GLU A 57 -7.72 8.88 -5.68
N TYR A 58 -6.69 8.48 -6.41
CA TYR A 58 -5.92 7.28 -6.13
C TYR A 58 -4.46 7.61 -5.88
N LEU A 59 -3.87 6.92 -4.92
CA LEU A 59 -2.45 6.97 -4.61
C LEU A 59 -1.91 5.55 -4.60
N GLU A 60 -0.96 5.25 -5.44
CA GLU A 60 -0.26 3.98 -5.41
C GLU A 60 1.17 4.19 -4.90
N LEU A 61 1.56 3.40 -3.91
CA LEU A 61 2.91 3.34 -3.37
C LEU A 61 3.49 1.96 -3.68
N ARG A 62 4.54 1.92 -4.47
CA ARG A 62 5.25 0.71 -4.88
C ARG A 62 6.68 0.73 -4.34
N GLY A 63 7.18 -0.43 -3.95
CA GLY A 63 8.61 -0.63 -3.75
C GLY A 63 9.37 -0.47 -5.07
N ASP A 64 10.63 -0.15 -4.98
CA ASP A 64 11.56 -0.18 -6.11
C ASP A 64 12.33 -1.51 -6.16
N SER A 65 13.45 -1.55 -6.90
CA SER A 65 14.28 -2.75 -6.98
C SER A 65 15.23 -2.94 -5.79
N VAL A 66 15.27 -1.97 -4.85
CA VAL A 66 16.13 -1.99 -3.68
C VAL A 66 15.29 -2.34 -2.45
N LEU A 67 15.38 -3.58 -1.98
CA LEU A 67 14.54 -4.09 -0.90
C LEU A 67 15.00 -3.65 0.50
N GLU A 68 16.24 -3.20 0.63
CA GLU A 68 16.87 -2.88 1.91
C GLU A 68 16.76 -1.40 2.30
N ASP A 69 16.03 -0.60 1.53
CA ASP A 69 15.81 0.80 1.85
C ASP A 69 14.31 1.11 2.05
N LEU A 70 14.02 2.33 2.45
CA LEU A 70 12.67 2.84 2.65
C LEU A 70 12.29 3.80 1.52
N SER A 71 12.63 3.44 0.29
CA SER A 71 12.40 4.21 -0.92
C SER A 71 11.51 3.44 -1.91
N GLY A 72 10.78 4.16 -2.73
CA GLY A 72 9.92 3.56 -3.72
C GLY A 72 9.43 4.55 -4.76
N MET A 73 8.43 4.12 -5.50
CA MET A 73 7.76 4.91 -6.53
C MET A 73 6.31 5.19 -6.10
N TRP A 74 5.84 6.38 -6.42
CA TRP A 74 4.45 6.75 -6.20
C TRP A 74 3.78 7.16 -7.50
N PHE A 75 2.48 6.89 -7.59
CA PHE A 75 1.58 7.31 -8.65
C PHE A 75 0.36 7.95 -8.02
N TYR A 76 -0.08 9.06 -8.57
CA TYR A 76 -1.30 9.74 -8.14
C TYR A 76 -2.18 10.02 -9.35
N ASP A 77 -3.45 9.74 -9.19
CA ASP A 77 -4.51 9.98 -10.18
C ASP A 77 -5.66 10.71 -9.47
N ASP A 78 -6.06 11.86 -9.99
CA ASP A 78 -7.17 12.64 -9.44
C ASP A 78 -8.56 12.14 -9.92
N GLY A 79 -8.56 11.05 -10.67
CA GLY A 79 -9.79 10.45 -11.22
C GLY A 79 -10.36 11.18 -12.44
N ASP A 80 -9.72 12.24 -12.91
CA ASP A 80 -10.17 13.00 -14.07
C ASP A 80 -9.07 13.11 -15.15
N THR A 81 -8.11 13.99 -14.97
CA THR A 81 -7.11 14.28 -16.02
C THR A 81 -5.67 14.33 -15.53
N VAL A 82 -5.47 14.45 -14.23
CA VAL A 82 -4.13 14.61 -13.65
C VAL A 82 -3.60 13.24 -13.21
N GLN A 83 -2.53 12.82 -13.89
CA GLN A 83 -1.75 11.66 -13.46
C GLN A 83 -0.33 12.14 -13.23
N THR A 84 0.19 11.90 -12.05
CA THR A 84 1.55 12.26 -11.65
C THR A 84 2.26 11.08 -11.03
N GLU A 85 3.57 11.01 -11.22
CA GLU A 85 4.40 9.95 -10.67
C GLU A 85 5.75 10.50 -10.21
N GLY A 86 6.39 9.79 -9.31
CA GLY A 86 7.70 10.15 -8.82
C GLY A 86 8.28 9.09 -7.92
N THR A 87 9.22 9.48 -7.09
CA THR A 87 9.83 8.61 -6.08
C THR A 87 9.49 9.13 -4.69
N PHE A 88 9.58 8.26 -3.69
CA PHE A 88 9.40 8.64 -2.29
C PHE A 88 10.43 7.97 -1.40
N THR A 89 10.65 8.56 -0.24
CA THR A 89 11.39 7.96 0.87
C THR A 89 10.57 8.08 2.15
N VAL A 90 10.72 7.12 3.05
CA VAL A 90 10.01 7.10 4.34
C VAL A 90 11.00 7.30 5.47
N ASP A 91 10.71 8.23 6.37
CA ASP A 91 11.37 8.35 7.66
C ASP A 91 10.45 7.78 8.75
N THR A 92 10.79 6.60 9.24
CA THR A 92 10.01 5.92 10.28
C THR A 92 10.21 6.51 11.67
N LEU A 93 11.26 7.30 11.89
CA LEU A 93 11.53 7.95 13.17
C LEU A 93 10.71 9.23 13.31
N GLU A 94 10.66 10.02 12.25
CA GLU A 94 9.87 11.25 12.20
C GLU A 94 8.40 10.99 11.83
N GLY A 95 8.10 9.84 11.22
CA GLY A 95 6.75 9.49 10.78
C GLY A 95 6.34 10.28 9.56
N ASP A 96 7.25 10.49 8.62
CA ASP A 96 6.95 11.23 7.41
C ASP A 96 7.35 10.50 6.12
N ILE A 97 6.72 10.92 5.03
CA ILE A 97 7.03 10.49 3.67
C ILE A 97 7.45 11.73 2.89
N GLN A 98 8.65 11.67 2.34
CA GLN A 98 9.14 12.68 1.41
C GLN A 98 8.85 12.23 -0.01
N PHE A 99 8.00 12.95 -0.71
CA PHE A 99 7.68 12.73 -2.12
C PHE A 99 8.54 13.62 -3.01
N TYR A 100 9.04 13.05 -4.09
CA TYR A 100 9.84 13.75 -5.11
C TYR A 100 9.11 13.71 -6.44
N TYR A 101 8.94 14.84 -7.06
CA TYR A 101 8.30 15.01 -8.36
C TYR A 101 9.06 16.02 -9.20
N GLN A 102 9.63 15.60 -10.32
CA GLN A 102 10.49 16.41 -11.16
C GLN A 102 11.61 17.08 -10.34
N ASN A 103 11.63 18.41 -10.24
CA ASN A 103 12.63 19.16 -9.49
C ASN A 103 12.09 19.70 -8.13
N SER A 104 10.99 19.19 -7.67
CA SER A 104 10.35 19.59 -6.41
C SER A 104 10.16 18.40 -5.47
N SER A 105 9.99 18.70 -4.20
CA SER A 105 9.64 17.72 -3.19
C SER A 105 8.61 18.29 -2.23
N PHE A 106 7.83 17.40 -1.63
CA PHE A 106 6.89 17.75 -0.57
C PHE A 106 6.84 16.64 0.48
N THR A 107 6.56 17.01 1.72
CA THR A 107 6.54 16.09 2.85
C THR A 107 5.12 15.93 3.35
N ARG A 108 4.73 14.70 3.70
CA ARG A 108 3.50 14.38 4.41
C ARG A 108 3.82 13.54 5.64
N ASN A 109 3.28 13.89 6.78
CA ASN A 109 3.29 13.04 7.95
C ASN A 109 2.30 11.89 7.72
N TYR A 110 2.62 10.71 8.18
CA TYR A 110 1.76 9.55 8.02
C TYR A 110 1.54 8.81 9.33
N VAL A 111 0.37 8.19 9.44
CA VAL A 111 0.05 7.21 10.48
C VAL A 111 -0.63 6.02 9.82
N VAL A 112 -0.01 4.85 9.91
CA VAL A 112 -0.66 3.60 9.54
C VAL A 112 -1.49 3.14 10.72
N VAL A 113 -2.81 3.23 10.57
CA VAL A 113 -3.75 2.82 11.64
C VAL A 113 -3.97 1.31 11.63
N SER A 114 -4.01 0.75 10.42
CA SER A 114 -4.13 -0.67 10.17
C SER A 114 -3.71 -0.93 8.71
N TYR A 115 -3.63 -2.19 8.31
CA TYR A 115 -3.39 -2.54 6.89
C TYR A 115 -4.45 -1.99 5.93
N ASP A 116 -5.56 -1.47 6.46
CA ASP A 116 -6.71 -0.99 5.70
C ASP A 116 -6.90 0.53 5.76
N VAL A 117 -6.08 1.27 6.49
CA VAL A 117 -6.24 2.71 6.65
C VAL A 117 -4.91 3.40 6.89
N ILE A 118 -4.60 4.40 6.06
CA ILE A 118 -3.52 5.34 6.33
C ILE A 118 -4.08 6.76 6.46
N TYR A 119 -3.50 7.53 7.39
CA TYR A 119 -3.69 8.96 7.51
C TYR A 119 -2.49 9.66 6.93
N LEU A 120 -2.74 10.67 6.11
CA LEU A 120 -1.71 11.60 5.64
C LEU A 120 -2.05 13.00 6.08
N GLU A 121 -1.08 13.70 6.63
CA GLU A 121 -1.22 15.08 7.09
C GLU A 121 -0.16 15.95 6.43
N HIS A 122 -0.53 17.16 6.03
CA HIS A 122 0.43 18.11 5.48
C HIS A 122 -0.05 19.54 5.53
N HIS A 123 0.88 20.46 5.36
CA HIS A 123 0.63 21.88 5.26
C HIS A 123 0.98 22.40 3.87
N VAL A 124 0.15 23.28 3.33
CA VAL A 124 0.46 24.10 2.16
C VAL A 124 0.31 25.56 2.58
N GLY A 125 1.43 26.23 2.86
CA GLY A 125 1.41 27.54 3.49
C GLY A 125 0.82 27.48 4.91
N SER A 126 -0.27 28.20 5.14
CA SER A 126 -1.01 28.18 6.41
C SER A 126 -2.18 27.19 6.43
N THR A 127 -2.43 26.50 5.32
CA THR A 127 -3.55 25.55 5.21
C THR A 127 -3.09 24.17 5.64
N TYR A 128 -3.85 23.56 6.55
CA TYR A 128 -3.62 22.22 7.07
C TYR A 128 -4.59 21.25 6.43
N PHE A 129 -4.06 20.12 5.95
CA PHE A 129 -4.81 19.04 5.33
C PHE A 129 -4.64 17.75 6.14
N GLU A 130 -5.74 17.04 6.33
CA GLU A 130 -5.78 15.68 6.85
C GLU A 130 -6.51 14.81 5.83
N GLU A 131 -5.92 13.69 5.46
CA GLU A 131 -6.46 12.78 4.46
C GLU A 131 -6.55 11.37 5.04
N ILE A 132 -7.66 10.69 4.75
CA ILE A 132 -7.85 9.28 5.09
C ILE A 132 -7.89 8.50 3.78
N TRP A 133 -7.00 7.53 3.67
CA TRP A 133 -6.86 6.66 2.52
C TRP A 133 -7.16 5.22 2.90
N ARG A 134 -7.87 4.50 2.03
CA ARG A 134 -8.24 3.10 2.18
C ARG A 134 -7.79 2.30 0.97
N PRO A 135 -7.52 0.98 1.10
CA PRO A 135 -7.23 0.13 -0.05
C PRO A 135 -8.39 0.18 -1.05
N GLU A 136 -8.02 0.19 -2.34
CA GLU A 136 -8.98 0.01 -3.43
C GLU A 136 -9.61 -1.40 -3.42
#